data_19eca2c75908da4b40ffc96c53ed62e1
#
_entry.id   19eca2c75908da4b40ffc96c53ed62e1
#
_cell.length_a   1.000
_cell.length_b   1.000
_cell.length_c   1.000
_cell.angle_alpha   90.00
_cell.angle_beta   90.00
_cell.angle_gamma   90.00
#
_symmetry.space_group_name_H-M   'P 1'
#
loop_
_entity.id
_entity.type
_entity.pdbx_description
1 polymer ?
#
loop_
_entity_poly.entity_id
_entity_poly.type
_entity_poly.pdbx_seq_one_letter_code
_entity_poly.pdbx_strand_id
1 'polypeptide(L)'
;MKTEKSQEGIDNRMLEKFYVSMMNTNCYLYYDEDSKEAMVIDIGDTSEQLLEFIKENELKVKYIYLTHCHFDHISGAEWLKENVGGEIVILEAEKENLKDINVNLSEIVSGKSVSFEPDKVVFEGDELLIGNDTFKVIYTPGHTAGGSCLYNGDILFAGDTLFLGTHGRTDLPTSNYSDIIRAIKTKLLTLPDDTIVYPGHGGSTTIGAERELY
;
A
#
# COMPACT_ATOMS: atom_id res chain seq x y z
N MET A 1 -5.18 19.05 -12.24
CA MET A 1 -5.02 18.86 -10.77
C MET A 1 -3.53 18.83 -10.48
N LYS A 2 -3.03 19.54 -9.46
CA LYS A 2 -1.59 19.64 -9.21
C LYS A 2 -1.13 18.41 -8.47
N THR A 3 -0.13 17.71 -9.00
CA THR A 3 0.69 16.76 -8.25
C THR A 3 1.42 17.52 -7.15
N GLU A 4 1.20 17.15 -5.88
CA GLU A 4 2.06 17.61 -4.80
C GLU A 4 3.38 16.84 -4.91
N LYS A 5 4.43 17.52 -5.40
CA LYS A 5 5.78 17.01 -5.34
C LYS A 5 6.29 17.19 -3.92
N SER A 6 6.33 16.12 -3.15
CA SER A 6 7.12 16.08 -1.93
C SER A 6 8.57 15.77 -2.31
N GLN A 7 9.34 16.81 -2.70
CA GLN A 7 10.78 16.71 -2.81
C GLN A 7 11.39 16.82 -1.42
N GLU A 8 11.59 15.71 -0.75
CA GLU A 8 12.62 15.59 0.28
C GLU A 8 13.69 14.65 -0.26
N GLY A 9 14.72 15.26 -0.85
CA GLY A 9 15.87 14.54 -1.37
C GLY A 9 16.74 14.04 -0.23
N ILE A 10 16.71 12.75 0.00
CA ILE A 10 17.81 12.01 0.60
C ILE A 10 18.07 10.84 -0.35
N ASP A 11 19.14 10.99 -1.14
CA ASP A 11 19.78 9.89 -1.85
C ASP A 11 18.90 9.15 -2.88
N ASN A 12 18.72 9.70 -4.10
CA ASN A 12 18.14 9.06 -5.30
C ASN A 12 16.76 8.35 -5.16
N ARG A 13 16.11 8.47 -4.02
CA ARG A 13 14.81 7.89 -3.70
C ARG A 13 13.70 8.87 -4.03
N MET A 14 12.73 8.43 -4.79
CA MET A 14 11.60 9.27 -5.19
C MET A 14 10.27 8.62 -4.81
N LEU A 15 9.35 9.45 -4.37
CA LEU A 15 8.00 9.04 -4.02
C LEU A 15 6.98 9.98 -4.69
N GLU A 16 6.11 9.41 -5.49
CA GLU A 16 4.98 10.12 -6.09
C GLU A 16 3.66 9.55 -5.55
N LYS A 17 2.66 10.40 -5.42
CA LYS A 17 1.33 10.00 -4.97
C LYS A 17 0.28 10.35 -6.02
N PHE A 18 -0.55 9.36 -6.33
CA PHE A 18 -1.70 9.47 -7.23
C PHE A 18 -2.98 9.17 -6.44
N TYR A 19 -4.05 9.89 -6.74
CA TYR A 19 -5.37 9.58 -6.19
C TYR A 19 -6.10 8.72 -7.20
N VAL A 20 -6.41 7.50 -6.81
CA VAL A 20 -7.09 6.51 -7.64
C VAL A 20 -8.40 6.08 -6.97
N SER A 21 -9.27 5.43 -7.74
CA SER A 21 -10.59 4.97 -7.31
C SER A 21 -11.58 6.08 -6.94
N MET A 22 -12.86 5.69 -6.84
CA MET A 22 -13.93 6.58 -6.37
C MET A 22 -13.80 6.94 -4.87
N MET A 23 -12.98 6.18 -4.13
CA MET A 23 -12.74 6.39 -2.70
C MET A 23 -11.56 7.35 -2.43
N ASN A 24 -10.91 7.91 -3.47
CA ASN A 24 -9.70 8.71 -3.38
C ASN A 24 -8.56 7.99 -2.63
N THR A 25 -8.38 6.72 -2.94
CA THR A 25 -7.30 5.92 -2.38
C THR A 25 -5.94 6.49 -2.82
N ASN A 26 -5.02 6.58 -1.89
CA ASN A 26 -3.64 6.97 -2.16
C ASN A 26 -2.91 5.79 -2.81
N CYS A 27 -2.59 5.92 -4.09
CA CYS A 27 -1.68 5.03 -4.79
C CYS A 27 -0.29 5.65 -4.77
N TYR A 28 0.69 4.92 -4.27
CA TYR A 28 2.06 5.42 -4.20
C TYR A 28 2.94 4.73 -5.23
N LEU A 29 3.81 5.52 -5.87
CA LEU A 29 4.87 5.05 -6.74
C LEU A 29 6.21 5.39 -6.08
N TYR A 30 6.89 4.38 -5.56
CA TYR A 30 8.25 4.51 -5.03
C TYR A 30 9.25 4.01 -6.06
N TYR A 31 10.31 4.79 -6.32
CA TYR A 31 11.33 4.38 -7.27
C TYR A 31 12.72 4.93 -6.94
N ASP A 32 13.72 4.23 -7.41
CA ASP A 32 15.13 4.64 -7.38
C ASP A 32 15.52 5.24 -8.73
N GLU A 33 16.04 6.48 -8.73
CA GLU A 33 16.36 7.20 -9.97
C GLU A 33 17.52 6.59 -10.75
N ASP A 34 18.47 5.95 -10.07
CA ASP A 34 19.66 5.40 -10.74
C ASP A 34 19.35 4.07 -11.45
N SER A 35 18.74 3.13 -10.74
CA SER A 35 18.37 1.83 -11.29
C SER A 35 17.12 1.84 -12.14
N LYS A 36 16.25 2.87 -11.95
CA LYS A 36 14.89 2.95 -12.50
C LYS A 36 13.97 1.85 -11.98
N GLU A 37 14.36 1.10 -10.97
CA GLU A 37 13.47 0.13 -10.34
C GLU A 37 12.37 0.83 -9.55
N ALA A 38 11.15 0.32 -9.65
CA ALA A 38 9.97 0.92 -9.05
C ALA A 38 9.05 -0.10 -8.40
N MET A 39 8.29 0.37 -7.42
CA MET A 39 7.19 -0.36 -6.79
C MET A 39 5.96 0.55 -6.74
N VAL A 40 4.82 0.01 -7.17
CA VAL A 40 3.51 0.66 -6.98
C VAL A 40 2.84 0.04 -5.76
N ILE A 41 2.34 0.86 -4.86
CA ILE A 41 1.62 0.43 -3.66
C ILE A 41 0.16 0.86 -3.78
N ASP A 42 -0.74 -0.09 -3.75
CA ASP A 42 -2.20 0.07 -3.83
C ASP A 42 -2.68 0.81 -5.07
N ILE A 43 -3.20 0.10 -6.03
CA ILE A 43 -3.80 0.69 -7.22
C ILE A 43 -5.29 0.30 -7.32
N GLY A 44 -6.15 1.15 -6.81
CA GLY A 44 -7.58 0.89 -6.67
C GLY A 44 -8.42 1.08 -7.93
N ASP A 45 -7.88 1.61 -9.00
CA ASP A 45 -8.52 1.73 -10.32
C ASP A 45 -7.46 1.95 -11.39
N THR A 46 -7.82 1.94 -12.65
CA THR A 46 -6.94 2.34 -13.76
C THR A 46 -6.53 3.81 -13.61
N SER A 47 -5.26 4.12 -13.93
CA SER A 47 -4.72 5.47 -13.87
C SER A 47 -3.79 5.74 -15.03
N GLU A 48 -4.32 6.39 -16.06
CA GLU A 48 -3.50 6.81 -17.20
C GLU A 48 -2.38 7.76 -16.78
N GLN A 49 -2.61 8.62 -15.78
CA GLN A 49 -1.61 9.54 -15.26
C GLN A 49 -0.40 8.78 -14.64
N LEU A 50 -0.65 7.73 -13.85
CA LEU A 50 0.40 6.86 -13.31
C LEU A 50 1.14 6.14 -14.44
N LEU A 51 0.40 5.59 -15.40
CA LEU A 51 0.96 4.87 -16.55
C LEU A 51 1.86 5.76 -17.40
N GLU A 52 1.41 6.98 -17.72
CA GLU A 52 2.20 7.98 -18.44
C GLU A 52 3.46 8.34 -17.67
N PHE A 53 3.35 8.61 -16.36
CA PHE A 53 4.50 8.92 -15.52
C PHE A 53 5.55 7.79 -15.51
N ILE A 54 5.13 6.54 -15.36
CA ILE A 54 6.02 5.37 -15.41
C ILE A 54 6.77 5.30 -16.75
N LYS A 55 6.05 5.49 -17.86
CA LYS A 55 6.62 5.44 -19.21
C LYS A 55 7.57 6.60 -19.52
N GLU A 56 7.19 7.83 -19.16
CA GLU A 56 7.99 9.03 -19.40
C GLU A 56 9.32 9.01 -18.62
N ASN A 57 9.33 8.42 -17.43
CA ASN A 57 10.52 8.29 -16.58
C ASN A 57 11.28 6.96 -16.78
N GLU A 58 10.86 6.13 -17.75
CA GLU A 58 11.46 4.84 -18.10
C GLU A 58 11.58 3.88 -16.90
N LEU A 59 10.61 3.92 -15.97
CA LEU A 59 10.63 3.14 -14.75
C LEU A 59 10.34 1.66 -15.03
N LYS A 60 11.03 0.80 -14.28
CA LYS A 60 10.89 -0.66 -14.34
C LYS A 60 10.12 -1.12 -13.11
N VAL A 61 8.82 -1.28 -13.23
CA VAL A 61 7.99 -1.74 -12.12
C VAL A 61 8.35 -3.20 -11.80
N LYS A 62 8.92 -3.43 -10.61
CA LYS A 62 9.22 -4.78 -10.11
C LYS A 62 8.03 -5.37 -9.39
N TYR A 63 7.39 -4.56 -8.55
CA TYR A 63 6.29 -5.00 -7.70
C TYR A 63 5.10 -4.05 -7.79
N ILE A 64 3.92 -4.64 -7.80
CA ILE A 64 2.64 -4.00 -7.53
C ILE A 64 2.19 -4.59 -6.20
N TYR A 65 2.51 -3.89 -5.11
CA TYR A 65 2.24 -4.36 -3.75
C TYR A 65 0.84 -3.96 -3.31
N LEU A 66 0.08 -4.91 -2.80
CA LEU A 66 -1.26 -4.72 -2.26
C LEU A 66 -1.19 -4.84 -0.74
N THR A 67 -1.50 -3.75 -0.03
CA THR A 67 -1.47 -3.75 1.44
C THR A 67 -2.56 -4.62 2.03
N HIS A 68 -3.70 -4.71 1.36
CA HIS A 68 -4.84 -5.56 1.72
C HIS A 68 -5.78 -5.76 0.51
N CYS A 69 -6.85 -6.53 0.68
CA CYS A 69 -7.67 -7.01 -0.43
C CYS A 69 -8.82 -6.09 -0.86
N HIS A 70 -9.12 -4.97 -0.20
CA HIS A 70 -10.29 -4.18 -0.55
C HIS A 70 -10.21 -3.61 -1.96
N PHE A 71 -11.36 -3.57 -2.64
CA PHE A 71 -11.48 -3.28 -4.07
C PHE A 71 -10.82 -1.95 -4.48
N ASP A 72 -10.89 -0.96 -3.64
CA ASP A 72 -10.34 0.37 -3.89
C ASP A 72 -8.82 0.44 -3.74
N HIS A 73 -8.16 -0.65 -3.34
CA HIS A 73 -6.72 -0.83 -3.32
C HIS A 73 -6.20 -1.79 -4.40
N ILE A 74 -7.10 -2.62 -4.98
CA ILE A 74 -6.66 -3.74 -5.84
C ILE A 74 -7.16 -3.67 -7.29
N SER A 75 -8.24 -2.93 -7.58
CA SER A 75 -8.98 -3.07 -8.86
C SER A 75 -8.19 -2.69 -10.10
N GLY A 76 -7.12 -1.92 -9.97
CA GLY A 76 -6.23 -1.54 -11.08
C GLY A 76 -5.01 -2.45 -11.25
N ALA A 77 -4.79 -3.44 -10.35
CA ALA A 77 -3.54 -4.19 -10.30
C ALA A 77 -3.26 -5.01 -11.57
N GLU A 78 -4.24 -5.78 -12.06
CA GLU A 78 -4.07 -6.56 -13.29
C GLU A 78 -3.89 -5.65 -14.51
N TRP A 79 -4.67 -4.56 -14.60
CA TRP A 79 -4.53 -3.57 -15.67
C TRP A 79 -3.12 -2.95 -15.68
N LEU A 80 -2.60 -2.56 -14.51
CA LEU A 80 -1.25 -1.99 -14.44
C LEU A 80 -0.20 -3.00 -14.87
N LYS A 81 -0.28 -4.23 -14.36
CA LYS A 81 0.62 -5.32 -14.74
C LYS A 81 0.63 -5.60 -16.23
N GLU A 82 -0.53 -5.59 -16.88
CA GLU A 82 -0.64 -5.79 -18.33
C GLU A 82 0.08 -4.68 -19.12
N ASN A 83 0.13 -3.46 -18.60
CA ASN A 83 0.71 -2.30 -19.29
C ASN A 83 2.20 -2.08 -19.03
N VAL A 84 2.71 -2.43 -17.84
CA VAL A 84 4.09 -2.12 -17.42
C VAL A 84 4.86 -3.33 -16.90
N GLY A 85 4.22 -4.49 -16.76
CA GLY A 85 4.82 -5.67 -16.13
C GLY A 85 4.85 -5.57 -14.60
N GLY A 86 5.78 -6.32 -13.98
CA GLY A 86 5.90 -6.43 -12.52
C GLY A 86 5.10 -7.58 -11.93
N GLU A 87 5.43 -7.94 -10.70
CA GLU A 87 4.73 -8.98 -9.94
C GLU A 87 3.68 -8.34 -9.03
N ILE A 88 2.44 -8.84 -9.07
CA ILE A 88 1.43 -8.51 -8.06
C ILE A 88 1.77 -9.28 -6.79
N VAL A 89 2.02 -8.54 -5.70
CA VAL A 89 2.50 -9.07 -4.43
C VAL A 89 1.51 -8.76 -3.32
N ILE A 90 1.20 -9.75 -2.50
CA ILE A 90 0.32 -9.59 -1.33
C ILE A 90 0.82 -10.48 -0.17
N LEU A 91 0.46 -10.13 1.07
CA LEU A 91 0.75 -10.99 2.20
C LEU A 91 -0.05 -12.32 2.09
N GLU A 92 0.58 -13.43 2.46
CA GLU A 92 -0.02 -14.78 2.34
C GLU A 92 -1.38 -14.87 3.04
N ALA A 93 -1.50 -14.28 4.22
CA ALA A 93 -2.75 -14.29 4.98
C ALA A 93 -3.92 -13.54 4.29
N GLU A 94 -3.65 -12.75 3.25
CA GLU A 94 -4.66 -12.01 2.49
C GLU A 94 -5.00 -12.67 1.14
N LYS A 95 -4.23 -13.66 0.72
CA LYS A 95 -4.33 -14.27 -0.59
C LYS A 95 -5.75 -14.77 -0.94
N GLU A 96 -6.38 -15.48 -0.01
CA GLU A 96 -7.72 -16.02 -0.25
C GLU A 96 -8.80 -14.93 -0.20
N ASN A 97 -8.60 -13.89 0.62
CA ASN A 97 -9.49 -12.73 0.69
C ASN A 97 -9.49 -11.93 -0.62
N LEU A 98 -8.35 -11.86 -1.32
CA LEU A 98 -8.22 -11.21 -2.63
C LEU A 98 -9.18 -11.81 -3.68
N LYS A 99 -9.48 -13.10 -3.55
CA LYS A 99 -10.35 -13.83 -4.48
C LYS A 99 -11.83 -13.80 -4.12
N ASP A 100 -12.17 -13.49 -2.89
CA ASP A 100 -13.55 -13.47 -2.42
C ASP A 100 -14.18 -12.08 -2.60
N ILE A 101 -15.04 -11.96 -3.61
CA ILE A 101 -15.69 -10.70 -3.99
C ILE A 101 -16.58 -10.10 -2.88
N ASN A 102 -17.01 -10.89 -1.90
CA ASN A 102 -17.74 -10.40 -0.74
C ASN A 102 -16.81 -9.87 0.34
N VAL A 103 -15.63 -10.46 0.47
CA VAL A 103 -14.61 -10.03 1.43
C VAL A 103 -13.88 -8.79 0.92
N ASN A 104 -13.50 -8.77 -0.35
CA ASN A 104 -12.83 -7.62 -0.96
C ASN A 104 -13.79 -6.48 -1.33
N LEU A 105 -15.10 -6.66 -1.14
CA LEU A 105 -16.18 -5.69 -1.32
C LEU A 105 -16.40 -5.21 -2.77
N SER A 106 -15.73 -5.81 -3.75
CA SER A 106 -15.79 -5.34 -5.14
C SER A 106 -17.20 -5.41 -5.72
N GLU A 107 -17.92 -6.50 -5.51
CA GLU A 107 -19.30 -6.67 -5.99
C GLU A 107 -20.26 -5.68 -5.35
N ILE A 108 -20.21 -5.56 -4.01
CA ILE A 108 -21.18 -4.78 -3.22
C ILE A 108 -21.01 -3.28 -3.43
N VAL A 109 -19.77 -2.80 -3.56
CA VAL A 109 -19.49 -1.35 -3.60
C VAL A 109 -19.33 -0.85 -5.03
N SER A 110 -18.53 -1.55 -5.86
CA SER A 110 -18.24 -1.09 -7.23
C SER A 110 -19.20 -1.67 -8.28
N GLY A 111 -19.93 -2.74 -7.94
CA GLY A 111 -20.75 -3.50 -8.90
C GLY A 111 -19.91 -4.27 -9.94
N LYS A 112 -18.60 -4.39 -9.72
CA LYS A 112 -17.66 -5.14 -10.57
C LYS A 112 -17.01 -6.22 -9.73
N SER A 113 -17.06 -7.46 -10.19
CA SER A 113 -16.35 -8.55 -9.52
C SER A 113 -14.85 -8.46 -9.82
N VAL A 114 -14.05 -8.22 -8.80
CA VAL A 114 -12.58 -8.25 -8.87
C VAL A 114 -12.09 -9.49 -8.14
N SER A 115 -11.44 -10.39 -8.85
CA SER A 115 -10.92 -11.64 -8.28
C SER A 115 -9.78 -12.15 -9.15
N PHE A 116 -8.58 -12.24 -8.58
CA PHE A 116 -7.39 -12.74 -9.29
C PHE A 116 -6.39 -13.39 -8.33
N GLU A 117 -5.43 -14.13 -8.89
CA GLU A 117 -4.32 -14.69 -8.13
C GLU A 117 -3.13 -13.71 -8.13
N PRO A 118 -2.47 -13.51 -6.99
CA PRO A 118 -1.22 -12.77 -6.96
C PRO A 118 -0.11 -13.57 -7.62
N ASP A 119 0.90 -12.90 -8.19
CA ASP A 119 2.08 -13.58 -8.74
C ASP A 119 3.00 -14.08 -7.62
N LYS A 120 3.04 -13.34 -6.52
CA LYS A 120 3.91 -13.62 -5.39
C LYS A 120 3.19 -13.38 -4.07
N VAL A 121 3.36 -14.30 -3.15
CA VAL A 121 2.97 -14.10 -1.76
C VAL A 121 4.19 -13.86 -0.90
N VAL A 122 4.04 -13.01 0.12
CA VAL A 122 5.07 -12.70 1.11
C VAL A 122 4.56 -12.96 2.51
N PHE A 123 5.49 -13.08 3.46
CA PHE A 123 5.21 -13.36 4.87
C PHE A 123 5.71 -12.22 5.76
N GLU A 124 5.30 -12.22 7.03
CA GLU A 124 5.85 -11.33 8.05
C GLU A 124 7.37 -11.38 8.06
N GLY A 125 8.01 -10.22 7.90
CA GLY A 125 9.47 -10.09 7.94
C GLY A 125 10.18 -10.32 6.61
N ASP A 126 9.46 -10.73 5.56
CA ASP A 126 10.04 -10.79 4.21
C ASP A 126 10.44 -9.39 3.73
N GLU A 127 11.37 -9.36 2.80
CA GLU A 127 11.96 -8.14 2.27
C GLU A 127 11.75 -8.01 0.75
N LEU A 128 11.37 -6.81 0.32
CA LEU A 128 11.27 -6.41 -1.09
C LEU A 128 12.33 -5.35 -1.39
N LEU A 129 13.11 -5.55 -2.44
CA LEU A 129 14.22 -4.69 -2.80
C LEU A 129 13.87 -3.80 -4.01
N ILE A 130 14.04 -2.49 -3.87
CA ILE A 130 13.92 -1.49 -4.93
C ILE A 130 15.17 -0.62 -4.94
N GLY A 131 15.97 -0.72 -5.99
CA GLY A 131 17.28 -0.11 -6.01
C GLY A 131 18.15 -0.62 -4.85
N ASN A 132 18.57 0.30 -3.98
CA ASN A 132 19.32 -0.01 -2.77
C ASN A 132 18.44 -0.08 -1.51
N ASP A 133 17.14 0.18 -1.63
CA ASP A 133 16.24 0.18 -0.49
C ASP A 133 15.58 -1.18 -0.27
N THR A 134 15.51 -1.55 0.99
CA THR A 134 14.89 -2.79 1.44
C THR A 134 13.62 -2.47 2.21
N PHE A 135 12.47 -2.93 1.72
CA PHE A 135 11.18 -2.81 2.36
C PHE A 135 10.83 -4.08 3.10
N LYS A 136 10.73 -4.00 4.42
CA LYS A 136 10.29 -5.10 5.27
C LYS A 136 8.77 -5.14 5.34
N VAL A 137 8.22 -6.33 5.16
CA VAL A 137 6.78 -6.60 5.32
C VAL A 137 6.44 -6.72 6.80
N ILE A 138 5.46 -5.94 7.27
CA ILE A 138 4.93 -5.97 8.62
C ILE A 138 3.47 -6.41 8.56
N TYR A 139 3.14 -7.57 9.10
CA TYR A 139 1.76 -8.06 9.20
C TYR A 139 0.97 -7.26 10.23
N THR A 140 -0.10 -6.60 9.81
CA THR A 140 -0.93 -5.70 10.63
C THR A 140 -2.41 -6.03 10.49
N PRO A 141 -2.87 -7.18 11.03
CA PRO A 141 -4.27 -7.57 10.93
C PRO A 141 -5.19 -6.63 11.69
N GLY A 142 -6.43 -6.53 11.22
CA GLY A 142 -7.51 -5.88 11.93
C GLY A 142 -8.40 -5.00 11.07
N HIS A 143 -7.92 -4.28 10.08
CA HIS A 143 -8.76 -3.70 9.02
C HIS A 143 -9.25 -4.81 8.08
N THR A 144 -8.34 -5.68 7.68
CA THR A 144 -8.62 -7.02 7.14
C THR A 144 -7.82 -8.07 7.93
N ALA A 145 -8.13 -9.36 7.73
CA ALA A 145 -7.41 -10.43 8.42
C ALA A 145 -5.94 -10.54 7.99
N GLY A 146 -5.62 -10.16 6.76
CA GLY A 146 -4.27 -10.26 6.18
C GLY A 146 -3.62 -8.92 5.86
N GLY A 147 -4.11 -7.81 6.40
CA GLY A 147 -3.54 -6.48 6.17
C GLY A 147 -2.06 -6.40 6.54
N SER A 148 -1.29 -5.62 5.77
CA SER A 148 0.15 -5.48 5.94
C SER A 148 0.64 -4.07 5.60
N CYS A 149 1.79 -3.73 6.18
CA CYS A 149 2.52 -2.49 5.91
C CYS A 149 3.89 -2.81 5.29
N LEU A 150 4.48 -1.83 4.61
CA LEU A 150 5.87 -1.89 4.14
C LEU A 150 6.70 -0.81 4.81
N TYR A 151 7.86 -1.17 5.35
CA TYR A 151 8.77 -0.28 6.09
C TYR A 151 10.20 -0.38 5.59
N ASN A 152 10.87 0.75 5.32
CA ASN A 152 12.26 0.78 4.84
C ASN A 152 13.27 1.47 5.80
N GLY A 153 12.88 1.77 7.03
CA GLY A 153 13.71 2.50 7.98
C GLY A 153 13.27 3.96 8.17
N ASP A 154 12.85 4.64 7.11
CA ASP A 154 12.46 6.06 7.12
C ASP A 154 10.96 6.25 6.91
N ILE A 155 10.35 5.43 6.05
CA ILE A 155 8.94 5.54 5.67
C ILE A 155 8.18 4.23 5.88
N LEU A 156 6.89 4.37 6.15
CA LEU A 156 5.94 3.30 6.34
C LEU A 156 4.75 3.49 5.40
N PHE A 157 4.55 2.60 4.44
CA PHE A 157 3.27 2.48 3.73
C PHE A 157 2.33 1.65 4.58
N ALA A 158 1.33 2.31 5.15
CA ALA A 158 0.49 1.72 6.19
C ALA A 158 -0.81 1.10 5.68
N GLY A 159 -1.14 1.28 4.38
CA GLY A 159 -2.47 0.92 3.89
C GLY A 159 -3.55 1.48 4.80
N ASP A 160 -4.54 0.66 5.11
CA ASP A 160 -5.65 1.03 5.99
C ASP A 160 -5.44 0.58 7.45
N THR A 161 -4.18 0.47 7.89
CA THR A 161 -3.89 0.17 9.29
C THR A 161 -3.83 1.44 10.14
N LEU A 162 -3.01 2.43 9.78
CA LEU A 162 -2.78 3.64 10.57
C LEU A 162 -2.95 4.88 9.69
N PHE A 163 -3.83 5.79 10.12
CA PHE A 163 -4.12 7.07 9.47
C PHE A 163 -3.70 8.25 10.35
N LEU A 164 -3.68 9.44 9.79
CA LEU A 164 -3.52 10.67 10.56
C LEU A 164 -4.65 10.81 11.60
N GLY A 165 -4.30 10.60 12.87
CA GLY A 165 -5.21 10.75 14.01
C GLY A 165 -6.25 9.64 14.19
N THR A 166 -6.16 8.54 13.42
CA THR A 166 -7.11 7.42 13.51
C THR A 166 -6.54 6.15 12.86
N HIS A 167 -7.38 5.13 12.71
CA HIS A 167 -7.04 3.86 12.05
C HIS A 167 -8.15 3.43 11.09
N GLY A 168 -7.89 2.41 10.29
CA GLY A 168 -8.86 1.80 9.40
C GLY A 168 -10.08 1.25 10.15
N ARG A 169 -11.24 1.28 9.50
CA ARG A 169 -12.48 0.75 10.08
C ARG A 169 -12.38 -0.74 10.36
N THR A 170 -13.16 -1.19 11.35
CA THR A 170 -13.11 -2.57 11.85
C THR A 170 -14.50 -3.24 11.93
N ASP A 171 -15.40 -2.81 11.05
CA ASP A 171 -16.79 -3.29 10.95
C ASP A 171 -17.09 -3.94 9.57
N LEU A 172 -16.03 -4.28 8.82
CA LEU A 172 -16.09 -4.95 7.53
C LEU A 172 -15.84 -6.47 7.67
N PRO A 173 -16.11 -7.27 6.62
CA PRO A 173 -15.73 -8.68 6.62
C PRO A 173 -14.25 -8.87 6.98
N THR A 174 -13.97 -9.86 7.81
CA THR A 174 -12.65 -10.21 8.36
C THR A 174 -11.98 -9.18 9.28
N SER A 175 -12.62 -8.03 9.54
CA SER A 175 -12.11 -7.00 10.43
C SER A 175 -12.14 -7.41 11.91
N ASN A 176 -11.21 -6.86 12.71
CA ASN A 176 -11.16 -7.04 14.17
C ASN A 176 -10.52 -5.83 14.85
N TYR A 177 -11.28 -5.13 15.69
CA TYR A 177 -10.81 -3.95 16.41
C TYR A 177 -9.63 -4.26 17.37
N SER A 178 -9.69 -5.37 18.09
CA SER A 178 -8.61 -5.71 19.03
C SER A 178 -7.29 -6.02 18.32
N ASP A 179 -7.37 -6.59 17.12
CA ASP A 179 -6.20 -6.93 16.33
C ASP A 179 -5.54 -5.69 15.74
N ILE A 180 -6.30 -4.73 15.18
CA ILE A 180 -5.72 -3.49 14.63
C ILE A 180 -5.06 -2.66 15.72
N ILE A 181 -5.69 -2.51 16.88
CA ILE A 181 -5.11 -1.78 18.02
C ILE A 181 -3.84 -2.48 18.52
N ARG A 182 -3.85 -3.81 18.60
CA ARG A 182 -2.66 -4.56 18.96
C ARG A 182 -1.54 -4.38 17.94
N ALA A 183 -1.82 -4.50 16.66
CA ALA A 183 -0.83 -4.32 15.58
C ALA A 183 -0.21 -2.92 15.63
N ILE A 184 -1.04 -1.87 15.73
CA ILE A 184 -0.56 -0.49 15.87
C ILE A 184 0.36 -0.37 17.09
N LYS A 185 -0.10 -0.73 18.29
CA LYS A 185 0.66 -0.54 19.54
C LYS A 185 1.95 -1.35 19.63
N THR A 186 1.92 -2.60 19.17
CA THR A 186 3.04 -3.53 19.38
C THR A 186 4.01 -3.63 18.22
N LYS A 187 3.63 -3.14 17.02
CA LYS A 187 4.48 -3.17 15.83
C LYS A 187 4.78 -1.78 15.30
N LEU A 188 3.76 -0.97 14.98
CA LEU A 188 3.98 0.31 14.31
C LEU A 188 4.51 1.38 15.25
N LEU A 189 3.91 1.56 16.44
CA LEU A 189 4.35 2.56 17.41
C LEU A 189 5.69 2.20 18.11
N THR A 190 6.32 1.08 17.76
CA THR A 190 7.69 0.75 18.17
C THR A 190 8.75 1.24 17.18
N LEU A 191 8.34 1.71 16.01
CA LEU A 191 9.21 2.31 15.02
C LEU A 191 9.70 3.70 15.48
N PRO A 192 10.78 4.25 14.91
CA PRO A 192 11.28 5.59 15.23
C PRO A 192 10.21 6.69 15.08
N ASP A 193 10.26 7.72 15.92
CA ASP A 193 9.27 8.81 15.93
C ASP A 193 9.20 9.60 14.62
N ASP A 194 10.33 9.74 13.92
CA ASP A 194 10.49 10.45 12.65
C ASP A 194 10.07 9.62 11.44
N THR A 195 9.70 8.35 11.61
CA THR A 195 9.15 7.52 10.53
C THR A 195 7.91 8.17 9.95
N ILE A 196 7.94 8.50 8.65
CA ILE A 196 6.81 9.08 7.94
C ILE A 196 5.83 7.97 7.57
N VAL A 197 4.56 8.16 7.91
CA VAL A 197 3.48 7.21 7.61
C VAL A 197 2.69 7.69 6.39
N TYR A 198 2.65 6.86 5.37
CA TYR A 198 1.87 7.04 4.15
C TYR A 198 0.66 6.09 4.17
N PRO A 199 -0.53 6.59 4.53
CA PRO A 199 -1.73 5.77 4.64
C PRO A 199 -2.43 5.53 3.31
N GLY A 200 -3.34 4.55 3.26
CA GLY A 200 -4.19 4.29 2.09
C GLY A 200 -5.17 5.43 1.79
N HIS A 201 -5.56 6.20 2.81
CA HIS A 201 -6.44 7.36 2.65
C HIS A 201 -5.97 8.58 3.46
N GLY A 202 -6.27 9.77 2.94
CA GLY A 202 -6.00 11.03 3.64
C GLY A 202 -4.54 11.49 3.57
N GLY A 203 -4.13 12.27 4.56
CA GLY A 203 -2.80 12.86 4.65
C GLY A 203 -1.80 11.95 5.34
N SER A 204 -0.50 12.19 5.10
CA SER A 204 0.60 11.56 5.83
C SER A 204 0.68 12.05 7.27
N THR A 205 1.31 11.24 8.14
CA THR A 205 1.61 11.57 9.53
C THR A 205 2.98 11.02 9.91
N THR A 206 3.35 11.02 11.18
CA THR A 206 4.56 10.36 11.69
C THR A 206 4.23 9.42 12.84
N ILE A 207 5.07 8.43 13.07
CA ILE A 207 4.91 7.50 14.20
C ILE A 207 4.88 8.26 15.53
N GLY A 208 5.74 9.28 15.68
CA GLY A 208 5.77 10.11 16.91
C GLY A 208 4.46 10.84 17.16
N ALA A 209 3.85 11.43 16.13
CA ALA A 209 2.57 12.12 16.26
C ALA A 209 1.42 11.15 16.64
N GLU A 210 1.41 9.96 16.05
CA GLU A 210 0.36 8.97 16.33
C GLU A 210 0.55 8.28 17.69
N ARG A 211 1.79 8.13 18.19
CA ARG A 211 2.05 7.50 19.49
C ARG A 211 1.34 8.19 20.65
N GLU A 212 1.13 9.50 20.57
CA GLU A 212 0.44 10.26 21.61
C GLU A 212 -1.08 9.98 21.67
N LEU A 213 -1.64 9.34 20.63
CA LEU A 213 -3.08 9.11 20.50
C LEU A 213 -3.50 7.69 20.93
N TYR A 214 -2.58 6.77 21.07
CA TYR A 214 -2.80 5.34 21.39
C TYR A 214 -2.22 4.95 22.75
#